data_c14cfd2b02280c955773bdede6bf9b00
#
_entry.id   c14cfd2b02280c955773bdede6bf9b00
#
_cell.length_a   1.000
_cell.length_b   1.000
_cell.length_c   1.000
_cell.angle_alpha   90.00
_cell.angle_beta   90.00
_cell.angle_gamma   90.00
#
_symmetry.space_group_name_H-M   'P 1'
#
loop_
_entity.id
_entity.type
_entity.pdbx_description
1 polymer ?
#
loop_
_entity_poly.entity_id
_entity_poly.type
_entity_poly.pdbx_seq_one_letter_code
_entity_poly.pdbx_strand_id
1 'polypeptide(L)'
;MTLRALVFSVICLLPVALRATVLLPAEFREVVNGSDIIAYGRVIETRVEWSDDRKNVDTLVTLQVGTYLKGGPGETLVFKVPGGTIGRFRNVLVGAPQFSGGDELVLFLNSRGREFPSVFGLNQGVFRVSLDIDTRRRMVTPPLLARGHTPEVVVRGAASRRSLPLETFGAQVQTVLRETARGVR
;
A
#
# COMPACT_ATOMS: atom_id res chain seq x y z
N MET A 1 43.21 -38.10 -1.07
CA MET A 1 42.06 -37.29 -1.48
C MET A 1 41.01 -37.43 -0.40
N THR A 2 40.83 -36.77 0.37
CA THR A 2 41.21 -35.89 1.44
C THR A 2 39.92 -35.28 2.03
N LEU A 3 39.74 -35.51 3.31
CA LEU A 3 38.68 -35.04 4.22
C LEU A 3 38.21 -33.59 3.88
N ARG A 4 39.13 -32.76 3.35
CA ARG A 4 38.82 -31.37 2.90
C ARG A 4 37.85 -31.31 1.71
N ALA A 5 37.89 -32.24 0.76
CA ALA A 5 36.97 -32.26 -0.38
C ALA A 5 35.55 -32.71 0.05
N LEU A 6 35.46 -33.61 1.03
CA LEU A 6 34.21 -34.09 1.57
C LEU A 6 33.48 -32.97 2.35
N VAL A 7 34.23 -32.19 3.15
CA VAL A 7 33.67 -31.06 3.91
C VAL A 7 33.15 -29.95 2.97
N PHE A 8 33.85 -29.67 1.87
CA PHE A 8 33.41 -28.69 0.89
C PHE A 8 32.14 -29.11 0.16
N SER A 9 32.01 -30.43 -0.14
CA SER A 9 30.82 -30.97 -0.79
C SER A 9 29.57 -30.93 0.10
N VAL A 10 29.70 -31.08 1.41
CA VAL A 10 28.57 -31.02 2.37
C VAL A 10 28.07 -29.59 2.57
N ILE A 11 28.94 -28.58 2.50
CA ILE A 11 28.56 -27.16 2.64
C ILE A 11 27.70 -26.69 1.44
N CYS A 12 27.93 -27.22 0.23
CA CYS A 12 27.14 -26.86 -0.96
C CYS A 12 25.74 -27.49 -0.98
N LEU A 13 25.45 -28.45 -0.10
CA LEU A 13 24.14 -29.13 -0.03
C LEU A 13 23.17 -28.54 1.00
N LEU A 14 23.56 -27.49 1.72
CA LEU A 14 22.66 -26.81 2.63
C LEU A 14 21.61 -26.04 1.81
N PRO A 15 20.30 -26.38 1.89
CA PRO A 15 19.26 -25.65 1.19
C PRO A 15 19.19 -24.24 1.79
N VAL A 16 19.58 -23.24 0.99
CA VAL A 16 19.28 -21.85 1.32
C VAL A 16 17.77 -21.70 1.25
N ALA A 17 17.10 -21.64 2.40
CA ALA A 17 15.68 -21.39 2.48
C ALA A 17 15.41 -19.97 1.97
N LEU A 18 15.14 -19.83 0.67
CA LEU A 18 14.65 -18.60 0.06
C LEU A 18 13.26 -18.30 0.64
N ARG A 19 13.20 -17.36 1.56
CA ARG A 19 11.94 -16.86 2.07
C ARG A 19 11.31 -15.95 1.02
N ALA A 20 10.39 -16.50 0.24
CA ALA A 20 9.51 -15.68 -0.60
C ALA A 20 8.50 -14.96 0.32
N THR A 21 8.48 -13.65 0.28
CA THR A 21 7.45 -12.86 0.95
C THR A 21 6.19 -12.90 0.09
N VAL A 22 5.19 -13.63 0.52
CA VAL A 22 3.87 -13.66 -0.13
C VAL A 22 3.01 -12.59 0.53
N LEU A 23 2.63 -11.57 -0.24
CA LEU A 23 1.68 -10.56 0.22
C LEU A 23 0.26 -11.12 0.05
N LEU A 24 -0.37 -11.51 1.16
CA LEU A 24 -1.75 -11.98 1.15
C LEU A 24 -2.71 -10.79 0.98
N PRO A 25 -3.73 -10.90 0.11
CA PRO A 25 -4.76 -9.88 -0.01
C PRO A 25 -5.51 -9.71 1.32
N ALA A 26 -5.54 -8.49 1.83
CA ALA A 26 -6.29 -8.16 3.03
C ALA A 26 -7.77 -7.93 2.71
N GLU A 27 -8.66 -8.31 3.62
CA GLU A 27 -10.08 -7.97 3.54
C GLU A 27 -10.27 -6.45 3.68
N PHE A 28 -11.33 -5.90 3.08
CA PHE A 28 -11.59 -4.45 3.16
C PHE A 28 -11.68 -3.96 4.61
N ARG A 29 -12.32 -4.75 5.48
CA ARG A 29 -12.40 -4.47 6.93
C ARG A 29 -11.01 -4.44 7.60
N GLU A 30 -10.11 -5.32 7.19
CA GLU A 30 -8.73 -5.34 7.69
C GLU A 30 -7.96 -4.08 7.26
N VAL A 31 -8.14 -3.65 6.00
CA VAL A 31 -7.52 -2.41 5.49
C VAL A 31 -8.02 -1.19 6.26
N VAL A 32 -9.34 -1.07 6.48
CA VAL A 32 -9.95 0.05 7.22
C VAL A 32 -9.49 0.10 8.67
N ASN A 33 -9.53 -1.04 9.35
CA ASN A 33 -9.21 -1.11 10.77
C ASN A 33 -7.70 -1.02 11.03
N GLY A 34 -6.90 -1.62 10.17
CA GLY A 34 -5.44 -1.64 10.28
C GLY A 34 -4.76 -0.35 9.85
N SER A 35 -5.49 0.63 9.33
CA SER A 35 -4.94 1.92 8.95
C SER A 35 -5.16 2.95 10.07
N ASP A 36 -4.17 3.80 10.32
CA ASP A 36 -4.24 4.89 11.28
C ASP A 36 -4.84 6.16 10.67
N ILE A 37 -4.58 6.35 9.36
CA ILE A 37 -5.05 7.50 8.59
C ILE A 37 -5.77 6.98 7.35
N ILE A 38 -6.96 7.52 7.07
CA ILE A 38 -7.70 7.28 5.83
C ILE A 38 -8.08 8.65 5.27
N ALA A 39 -7.52 8.99 4.11
CA ALA A 39 -7.68 10.32 3.52
C ALA A 39 -8.02 10.23 2.02
N TYR A 40 -8.95 11.05 1.59
CA TYR A 40 -9.17 11.38 0.18
C TYR A 40 -8.43 12.67 -0.15
N GLY A 41 -7.73 12.69 -1.28
CA GLY A 41 -7.03 13.88 -1.72
C GLY A 41 -6.41 13.74 -3.10
N ARG A 42 -5.63 14.77 -3.45
CA ARG A 42 -4.91 14.86 -4.73
C ARG A 42 -3.42 14.95 -4.47
N VAL A 43 -2.63 14.20 -5.22
CA VAL A 43 -1.17 14.30 -5.20
C VAL A 43 -0.76 15.65 -5.82
N ILE A 44 -0.01 16.44 -5.04
CA ILE A 44 0.51 17.73 -5.49
C ILE A 44 2.01 17.70 -5.75
N GLU A 45 2.75 16.78 -5.09
CA GLU A 45 4.20 16.68 -5.23
C GLU A 45 4.66 15.24 -5.02
N THR A 46 5.70 14.86 -5.74
CA THR A 46 6.48 13.65 -5.48
C THR A 46 7.96 13.98 -5.46
N ARG A 47 8.67 13.60 -4.40
CA ARG A 47 10.10 13.83 -4.23
C ARG A 47 10.80 12.55 -3.86
N VAL A 48 11.89 12.24 -4.56
CA VAL A 48 12.69 11.05 -4.29
C VAL A 48 13.88 11.42 -3.42
N GLU A 49 14.12 10.64 -2.38
CA GLU A 49 15.24 10.86 -1.47
C GLU A 49 15.92 9.55 -1.06
N TRP A 50 17.13 9.65 -0.55
CA TRP A 50 17.81 8.51 0.04
C TRP A 50 17.18 8.18 1.39
N SER A 51 17.05 6.87 1.69
CA SER A 51 16.74 6.43 3.05
C SER A 51 17.83 6.89 4.04
N ASP A 52 17.50 6.97 5.32
CA ASP A 52 18.41 7.46 6.36
C ASP A 52 19.75 6.70 6.38
N ASP A 53 19.72 5.40 6.10
CA ASP A 53 20.90 4.54 6.02
C ASP A 53 21.63 4.62 4.66
N ARG A 54 21.12 5.42 3.71
CA ARG A 54 21.61 5.60 2.32
C ARG A 54 21.73 4.30 1.50
N LYS A 55 21.07 3.23 1.91
CA LYS A 55 21.11 1.95 1.18
C LYS A 55 19.97 1.84 0.17
N ASN A 56 18.88 2.55 0.41
CA ASN A 56 17.68 2.51 -0.42
C ASN A 56 17.26 3.92 -0.83
N VAL A 57 16.31 3.97 -1.72
CA VAL A 57 15.68 5.20 -2.17
C VAL A 57 14.20 5.09 -1.91
N ASP A 58 13.63 6.13 -1.33
CA ASP A 58 12.22 6.26 -1.04
C ASP A 58 11.62 7.44 -1.80
N THR A 59 10.35 7.37 -2.11
CA THR A 59 9.57 8.46 -2.68
C THR A 59 8.67 9.05 -1.61
N LEU A 60 8.86 10.32 -1.29
CA LEU A 60 7.91 11.12 -0.51
C LEU A 60 6.84 11.67 -1.44
N VAL A 61 5.60 11.44 -1.06
CA VAL A 61 4.43 11.91 -1.81
C VAL A 61 3.65 12.87 -0.93
N THR A 62 3.40 14.06 -1.44
CA THR A 62 2.58 15.07 -0.77
C THR A 62 1.17 15.04 -1.35
N LEU A 63 0.20 14.77 -0.50
CA LEU A 63 -1.22 14.79 -0.80
C LEU A 63 -1.85 16.07 -0.27
N GLN A 64 -2.51 16.82 -1.12
CA GLN A 64 -3.48 17.83 -0.70
C GLN A 64 -4.75 17.13 -0.28
N VAL A 65 -5.11 17.22 0.99
CA VAL A 65 -6.24 16.48 1.54
C VAL A 65 -7.53 17.22 1.30
N GLY A 66 -8.49 16.55 0.70
CA GLY A 66 -9.86 17.05 0.58
C GLY A 66 -10.73 16.65 1.77
N THR A 67 -10.57 15.40 2.25
CA THR A 67 -11.37 14.89 3.39
C THR A 67 -10.63 13.76 4.10
N TYR A 68 -10.64 13.79 5.43
CA TYR A 68 -10.25 12.64 6.25
C TYR A 68 -11.47 11.77 6.58
N LEU A 69 -11.34 10.47 6.38
CA LEU A 69 -12.31 9.46 6.83
C LEU A 69 -11.91 8.88 8.19
N LYS A 70 -10.58 8.89 8.50
CA LYS A 70 -9.99 8.50 9.78
C LYS A 70 -8.69 9.29 9.99
N GLY A 71 -8.38 9.67 11.23
CA GLY A 71 -7.23 10.54 11.53
C GLY A 71 -7.52 11.98 11.13
N GLY A 72 -6.48 12.81 11.02
CA GLY A 72 -6.66 14.21 10.62
C GLY A 72 -5.45 15.09 10.92
N PRO A 73 -4.25 14.82 10.32
CA PRO A 73 -3.03 15.56 10.66
C PRO A 73 -2.89 16.95 10.00
N GLY A 74 -3.86 17.43 9.20
CA GLY A 74 -3.79 18.74 8.58
C GLY A 74 -4.28 18.80 7.13
N GLU A 75 -4.07 19.93 6.44
CA GLU A 75 -4.52 20.14 5.05
C GLU A 75 -3.68 19.39 4.03
N THR A 76 -2.42 19.10 4.37
CA THR A 76 -1.52 18.31 3.57
C THR A 76 -1.03 17.11 4.35
N LEU A 77 -0.80 16.02 3.65
CA LEU A 77 -0.33 14.76 4.21
C LEU A 77 0.87 14.27 3.38
N VAL A 78 2.02 14.16 4.03
CA VAL A 78 3.21 13.56 3.39
C VAL A 78 3.31 12.11 3.84
N PHE A 79 3.50 11.20 2.88
CA PHE A 79 3.69 9.79 3.16
C PHE A 79 4.84 9.22 2.32
N LYS A 80 5.37 8.09 2.76
CA LYS A 80 6.55 7.45 2.17
C LYS A 80 6.17 6.19 1.41
N VAL A 81 6.78 6.01 0.25
CA VAL A 81 6.66 4.82 -0.59
C VAL A 81 8.06 4.30 -0.92
N PRO A 82 8.34 3.00 -0.76
CA PRO A 82 9.64 2.45 -1.08
C PRO A 82 9.90 2.48 -2.59
N GLY A 83 11.11 2.84 -2.96
CA GLY A 83 11.57 2.91 -4.35
C GLY A 83 11.59 4.31 -4.93
N GLY A 84 12.26 4.44 -6.08
CA GLY A 84 12.43 5.70 -6.79
C GLY A 84 13.70 5.72 -7.63
N THR A 85 13.98 6.88 -8.24
CA THR A 85 15.18 7.09 -9.06
C THR A 85 15.86 8.39 -8.65
N ILE A 86 17.16 8.29 -8.29
CA ILE A 86 18.03 9.46 -8.03
C ILE A 86 19.25 9.37 -8.94
N GLY A 87 19.37 10.28 -9.89
CA GLY A 87 20.44 10.25 -10.88
C GLY A 87 20.46 8.94 -11.66
N ARG A 88 21.54 8.20 -11.57
CA ARG A 88 21.71 6.86 -12.20
C ARG A 88 21.28 5.69 -11.30
N PHE A 89 20.92 5.96 -10.06
CA PHE A 89 20.50 4.92 -9.12
C PHE A 89 18.97 4.77 -9.17
N ARG A 90 18.52 3.54 -9.41
CA ARG A 90 17.10 3.18 -9.44
C ARG A 90 16.84 2.03 -8.49
N ASN A 91 15.95 2.25 -7.52
CA ASN A 91 15.44 1.20 -6.64
C ASN A 91 13.99 0.89 -7.02
N VAL A 92 13.70 -0.35 -7.34
CA VAL A 92 12.36 -0.82 -7.71
C VAL A 92 11.93 -1.91 -6.75
N LEU A 93 10.88 -1.64 -5.98
CA LEU A 93 10.20 -2.67 -5.21
C LEU A 93 8.98 -3.13 -6.00
N VAL A 94 8.97 -4.42 -6.39
CA VAL A 94 7.86 -5.01 -7.13
C VAL A 94 6.59 -4.94 -6.29
N GLY A 95 5.52 -4.39 -6.88
CA GLY A 95 4.25 -4.18 -6.20
C GLY A 95 4.14 -2.86 -5.43
N ALA A 96 5.19 -2.05 -5.34
CA ALA A 96 5.07 -0.70 -4.79
C ALA A 96 4.22 0.19 -5.72
N PRO A 97 3.31 1.00 -5.17
CA PRO A 97 2.50 1.91 -5.96
C PRO A 97 3.35 3.05 -6.52
N GLN A 98 2.97 3.55 -7.68
CA GLN A 98 3.54 4.75 -8.27
C GLN A 98 2.51 5.87 -8.25
N PHE A 99 2.99 7.09 -8.00
CA PHE A 99 2.16 8.28 -7.93
C PHE A 99 2.68 9.37 -8.86
N SER A 100 1.74 10.14 -9.41
CA SER A 100 2.02 11.29 -10.26
C SER A 100 1.24 12.52 -9.76
N GLY A 101 1.79 13.71 -9.98
CA GLY A 101 1.06 14.93 -9.68
C GLY A 101 -0.29 14.95 -10.38
N GLY A 102 -1.35 15.29 -9.65
CA GLY A 102 -2.72 15.27 -10.13
C GLY A 102 -3.50 13.99 -9.84
N ASP A 103 -2.86 12.89 -9.47
CA ASP A 103 -3.57 11.66 -9.07
C ASP A 103 -4.56 11.94 -7.92
N GLU A 104 -5.82 11.57 -8.09
CA GLU A 104 -6.82 11.59 -7.02
C GLU A 104 -6.93 10.19 -6.39
N LEU A 105 -6.89 10.13 -5.07
CA LEU A 105 -6.75 8.89 -4.32
C LEU A 105 -7.55 8.89 -3.03
N VAL A 106 -8.04 7.71 -2.62
CA VAL A 106 -8.30 7.42 -1.21
C VAL A 106 -7.17 6.54 -0.71
N LEU A 107 -6.44 7.01 0.29
CA LEU A 107 -5.28 6.35 0.85
C LEU A 107 -5.57 5.82 2.25
N PHE A 108 -5.10 4.62 2.48
CA PHE A 108 -5.10 3.94 3.76
C PHE A 108 -3.66 3.81 4.24
N LEU A 109 -3.30 4.50 5.30
CA LEU A 109 -1.93 4.65 5.74
C LEU A 109 -1.75 4.18 7.18
N ASN A 110 -0.57 3.60 7.44
CA ASN A 110 -0.09 3.26 8.76
C ASN A 110 0.90 4.32 9.23
N SER A 111 0.72 4.84 10.44
CA SER A 111 1.62 5.80 11.07
C SER A 111 2.36 5.11 12.22
N ARG A 112 3.69 5.06 12.14
CA ARG A 112 4.53 4.47 13.19
C ARG A 112 5.43 5.57 13.78
N GLY A 113 5.03 6.07 14.93
CA GLY A 113 5.85 7.04 15.66
C GLY A 113 6.00 8.37 14.92
N ARG A 114 7.26 8.84 14.78
CA ARG A 114 7.60 10.13 14.14
C ARG A 114 7.98 10.01 12.66
N GLU A 115 7.97 8.81 12.11
CA GLU A 115 8.28 8.58 10.71
C GLU A 115 7.09 8.99 9.81
N PHE A 116 7.38 9.25 8.55
CA PHE A 116 6.32 9.48 7.56
C PHE A 116 5.42 8.25 7.48
N PRO A 117 4.08 8.45 7.44
CA PRO A 117 3.15 7.35 7.21
C PRO A 117 3.51 6.56 5.96
N SER A 118 3.21 5.28 5.96
CA SER A 118 3.40 4.37 4.82
C SER A 118 2.08 3.76 4.37
N VAL A 119 2.00 3.36 3.10
CA VAL A 119 0.79 2.75 2.54
C VAL A 119 0.53 1.39 3.18
N PHE A 120 -0.71 1.13 3.57
CA PHE A 120 -1.14 -0.16 4.10
C PHE A 120 -0.89 -1.28 3.08
N GLY A 121 -0.21 -2.35 3.51
CA GLY A 121 -0.01 -3.55 2.70
C GLY A 121 0.61 -3.27 1.33
N LEU A 122 1.63 -2.41 1.28
CA LEU A 122 2.37 -1.97 0.10
C LEU A 122 1.50 -1.15 -0.87
N ASN A 123 0.59 -1.76 -1.63
CA ASN A 123 -0.35 -1.07 -2.52
C ASN A 123 -1.82 -1.33 -2.20
N GLN A 124 -2.11 -2.19 -1.22
CA GLN A 124 -3.48 -2.57 -0.89
C GLN A 124 -4.30 -1.40 -0.34
N GLY A 125 -3.62 -0.40 0.23
CA GLY A 125 -4.22 0.83 0.73
C GLY A 125 -4.35 1.94 -0.30
N VAL A 126 -4.12 1.70 -1.60
CA VAL A 126 -4.23 2.72 -2.66
C VAL A 126 -5.49 2.49 -3.47
N PHE A 127 -6.49 3.32 -3.30
CA PHE A 127 -7.71 3.33 -4.08
C PHE A 127 -7.71 4.55 -5.00
N ARG A 128 -7.66 4.34 -6.31
CA ARG A 128 -7.62 5.42 -7.29
C ARG A 128 -9.00 6.01 -7.50
N VAL A 129 -9.05 7.33 -7.64
CA VAL A 129 -10.28 8.04 -7.93
C VAL A 129 -10.19 8.58 -9.36
N SER A 130 -11.20 8.30 -10.15
CA SER A 130 -11.34 8.81 -11.52
C SER A 130 -12.72 9.42 -11.72
N LEU A 131 -12.81 10.40 -12.59
CA LEU A 131 -14.09 10.97 -13.01
C LEU A 131 -14.69 10.06 -14.09
N ASP A 132 -15.85 9.50 -13.80
CA ASP A 132 -16.69 8.83 -14.79
C ASP A 132 -17.31 9.88 -15.70
N ILE A 133 -17.04 9.79 -17.02
CA ILE A 133 -17.42 10.80 -18.01
C ILE A 133 -18.94 10.83 -18.21
N ASP A 134 -19.58 9.68 -18.16
CA ASP A 134 -21.01 9.54 -18.44
C ASP A 134 -21.87 10.03 -17.28
N THR A 135 -21.50 9.65 -16.07
CA THR A 135 -22.25 10.00 -14.86
C THR A 135 -21.74 11.28 -14.18
N ARG A 136 -20.58 11.79 -14.58
CA ARG A 136 -19.85 12.90 -13.93
C ARG A 136 -19.60 12.68 -12.44
N ARG A 137 -19.54 11.43 -12.01
CA ARG A 137 -19.25 11.06 -10.62
C ARG A 137 -17.81 10.64 -10.45
N ARG A 138 -17.23 10.95 -9.30
CA ARG A 138 -15.94 10.40 -8.88
C ARG A 138 -16.11 8.95 -8.47
N MET A 139 -15.43 8.05 -9.14
CA MET A 139 -15.46 6.61 -8.91
C MET A 139 -14.18 6.17 -8.24
N VAL A 140 -14.28 5.45 -7.14
CA VAL A 140 -13.16 4.84 -6.43
C VAL A 140 -12.93 3.45 -6.97
N THR A 141 -11.75 3.21 -7.52
CA THR A 141 -11.34 1.90 -8.04
C THR A 141 -10.37 1.23 -7.06
N PRO A 142 -10.66 0.00 -6.62
CA PRO A 142 -9.79 -0.74 -5.73
C PRO A 142 -8.45 -1.10 -6.39
N PRO A 143 -7.38 -1.34 -5.60
CA PRO A 143 -6.10 -1.75 -6.12
C PRO A 143 -6.19 -3.11 -6.82
N LEU A 144 -5.43 -3.27 -7.90
CA LEU A 144 -5.24 -4.57 -8.54
C LEU A 144 -4.32 -5.41 -7.64
N LEU A 145 -4.88 -6.44 -7.03
CA LEU A 145 -4.12 -7.40 -6.26
C LEU A 145 -3.77 -8.57 -7.18
N ALA A 146 -2.47 -8.89 -7.30
CA ALA A 146 -2.03 -10.03 -8.07
C ALA A 146 -2.65 -11.31 -7.50
N ARG A 147 -3.36 -12.07 -8.33
CA ARG A 147 -3.81 -13.41 -7.97
C ARG A 147 -2.58 -14.31 -7.99
N GLY A 148 -2.22 -14.92 -6.87
CA GLY A 148 -1.20 -15.95 -6.84
C GLY A 148 -1.58 -17.10 -7.79
N HIS A 149 -0.61 -17.61 -8.54
CA HIS A 149 -0.78 -18.75 -9.43
C HIS A 149 -0.74 -20.08 -8.64
N THR A 150 -1.44 -20.16 -7.51
CA THR A 150 -1.62 -21.42 -6.81
C THR A 150 -2.97 -22.03 -7.17
N PRO A 151 -3.07 -23.35 -7.41
CA PRO A 151 -4.33 -24.01 -7.76
C PRO A 151 -5.36 -23.97 -6.64
N GLU A 152 -4.98 -23.64 -5.42
CA GLU A 152 -5.90 -23.32 -4.34
C GLU A 152 -6.42 -21.92 -4.49
N VAL A 153 -7.71 -21.80 -4.77
CA VAL A 153 -8.44 -20.55 -4.84
C VAL A 153 -8.55 -19.97 -3.42
N VAL A 154 -7.52 -19.26 -2.98
CA VAL A 154 -7.62 -18.43 -1.77
C VAL A 154 -8.43 -17.18 -2.15
N VAL A 155 -9.76 -17.30 -2.04
CA VAL A 155 -10.70 -16.18 -2.23
C VAL A 155 -10.66 -15.33 -0.96
N ARG A 156 -9.59 -14.54 -0.75
CA ARG A 156 -9.54 -13.50 0.28
C ARG A 156 -9.52 -12.11 -0.37
N GLY A 157 -10.42 -11.26 0.07
CA GLY A 157 -10.37 -9.81 -0.07
C GLY A 157 -10.68 -9.20 -1.42
N ALA A 158 -10.40 -9.85 -2.53
CA ALA A 158 -10.45 -9.20 -3.85
C ALA A 158 -11.76 -9.38 -4.62
N ALA A 159 -12.51 -10.45 -4.37
CA ALA A 159 -13.63 -10.85 -5.23
C ALA A 159 -14.82 -9.88 -5.19
N SER A 160 -14.97 -9.10 -4.11
CA SER A 160 -16.11 -8.18 -3.92
C SER A 160 -15.77 -6.69 -4.09
N ARG A 161 -14.51 -6.36 -4.39
CA ARG A 161 -14.09 -4.96 -4.55
C ARG A 161 -14.46 -4.46 -5.94
N ARG A 162 -15.59 -3.80 -6.05
CA ARG A 162 -16.04 -3.12 -7.27
C ARG A 162 -15.78 -1.63 -7.15
N SER A 163 -15.65 -0.96 -8.29
CA SER A 163 -15.63 0.51 -8.33
C SER A 163 -16.96 1.06 -7.81
N LEU A 164 -16.86 2.04 -6.93
CA LEU A 164 -17.99 2.68 -6.27
C LEU A 164 -17.90 4.19 -6.36
N PRO A 165 -19.00 4.92 -6.37
CA PRO A 165 -18.99 6.37 -6.17
C PRO A 165 -18.26 6.73 -4.87
N LEU A 166 -17.48 7.80 -4.89
CA LEU A 166 -16.65 8.24 -3.76
C LEU A 166 -17.47 8.43 -2.47
N GLU A 167 -18.68 8.98 -2.59
CA GLU A 167 -19.59 9.15 -1.45
C GLU A 167 -20.02 7.82 -0.84
N THR A 168 -20.39 6.85 -1.70
CA THR A 168 -20.77 5.49 -1.28
C THR A 168 -19.59 4.77 -0.63
N PHE A 169 -18.40 4.91 -1.21
CA PHE A 169 -17.18 4.34 -0.65
C PHE A 169 -16.87 4.94 0.74
N GLY A 170 -16.96 6.27 0.88
CA GLY A 170 -16.79 6.93 2.18
C GLY A 170 -17.80 6.44 3.22
N ALA A 171 -19.08 6.27 2.84
CA ALA A 171 -20.09 5.71 3.73
C ALA A 171 -19.78 4.28 4.17
N GLN A 172 -19.25 3.43 3.27
CA GLN A 172 -18.80 2.07 3.63
C GLN A 172 -17.65 2.09 4.64
N VAL A 173 -16.64 2.94 4.44
CA VAL A 173 -15.54 3.12 5.40
C VAL A 173 -16.09 3.50 6.78
N GLN A 174 -16.99 4.49 6.84
CA GLN A 174 -17.59 4.94 8.10
C GLN A 174 -18.44 3.85 8.78
N THR A 175 -19.09 2.99 7.99
CA THR A 175 -19.84 1.85 8.53
C THR A 175 -18.92 0.86 9.21
N VAL A 176 -17.82 0.48 8.56
CA VAL A 176 -16.81 -0.43 9.15
C VAL A 176 -16.23 0.15 10.44
N LEU A 177 -15.89 1.43 10.45
CA LEU A 177 -15.34 2.09 11.64
C LEU A 177 -16.34 2.09 12.82
N ARG A 178 -17.62 2.35 12.55
CA ARG A 178 -18.67 2.32 13.58
C ARG A 178 -18.93 0.92 14.13
N GLU A 179 -18.93 -0.10 13.28
CA GLU A 179 -19.09 -1.49 13.70
C GLU A 179 -17.94 -1.95 14.60
N THR A 180 -16.70 -1.58 14.24
CA THR A 180 -15.53 -1.89 15.04
C THR A 180 -15.58 -1.21 16.41
N ALA A 181 -15.99 0.06 16.47
CA ALA A 181 -16.15 0.78 17.72
C ALA A 181 -17.23 0.19 18.64
N ARG A 182 -18.26 -0.46 18.08
CA ARG A 182 -19.31 -1.13 18.85
C ARG A 182 -18.88 -2.52 19.35
N GLY A 183 -18.05 -3.23 18.59
CA GLY A 183 -17.57 -4.58 18.96
C GLY A 183 -16.48 -4.60 20.03
N VAL A 184 -15.93 -3.44 20.40
CA VAL A 184 -14.91 -3.29 21.45
C VAL A 184 -15.54 -2.97 22.83
N ARG A 185 -16.86 -2.78 22.91
CA ARG A 185 -17.58 -2.64 24.17
C ARG A 185 -18.18 -3.97 24.60
#